data_6993139b40917ed1a23cf476687ec246
#
_entry.id   6993139b40917ed1a23cf476687ec246
#
_cell.length_a   1.000
_cell.length_b   1.000
_cell.length_c   1.000
_cell.angle_alpha   90.00
_cell.angle_beta   90.00
_cell.angle_gamma   90.00
#
_symmetry.space_group_name_H-M   'P 1'
#
loop_
_entity.id
_entity.type
_entity.pdbx_description
1 polymer ?
#
loop_
_entity_poly.entity_id
_entity_poly.type
_entity_poly.pdbx_seq_one_letter_code
_entity_poly.pdbx_strand_id
1 'polypeptide(L)'
;MYSFEDLKVGNSFIEKRKISEKIIKSFAYASRDRNPIHLDEKFAKKTIFKGRIAHGILVASFISSLIGNKFPGPGTIYVSQNLIFKKPVRINDIVTVKVSVKKKIKRKGWCELLTTCLVKNKIVLEGIAVVVPP
;
A
#
# COMPACT_ATOMS: atom_id res chain seq x y z
N MET A 1 -13.05 1.19 -14.34
CA MET A 1 -11.68 1.41 -14.83
C MET A 1 -11.57 2.79 -15.45
N TYR A 2 -10.39 3.37 -15.42
CA TYR A 2 -10.14 4.73 -15.90
C TYR A 2 -9.01 4.70 -16.91
N SER A 3 -9.30 5.10 -18.16
CA SER A 3 -8.27 5.24 -19.18
C SER A 3 -7.31 6.40 -18.87
N PHE A 4 -6.23 6.51 -19.65
CA PHE A 4 -5.32 7.65 -19.51
C PHE A 4 -6.05 9.00 -19.67
N GLU A 5 -7.00 9.08 -20.58
CA GLU A 5 -7.78 10.29 -20.85
C GLU A 5 -8.74 10.63 -19.71
N ASP A 6 -9.31 9.63 -19.05
CA ASP A 6 -10.24 9.82 -17.95
C ASP A 6 -9.56 10.40 -16.70
N LEU A 7 -8.27 10.10 -16.51
CA LEU A 7 -7.53 10.52 -15.35
C LEU A 7 -7.14 12.00 -15.42
N LYS A 8 -7.38 12.73 -14.35
CA LYS A 8 -6.98 14.13 -14.21
C LYS A 8 -6.10 14.29 -12.97
N VAL A 9 -5.10 15.17 -13.05
CA VAL A 9 -4.25 15.52 -11.90
C VAL A 9 -5.15 15.94 -10.75
N GLY A 10 -4.90 15.36 -9.57
CA GLY A 10 -5.70 15.60 -8.37
C GLY A 10 -6.85 14.59 -8.15
N ASN A 11 -7.25 13.82 -9.18
CA ASN A 11 -8.21 12.73 -8.94
C ASN A 11 -7.64 11.75 -7.93
N SER A 12 -8.47 11.26 -7.02
CA SER A 12 -8.05 10.34 -5.97
C SER A 12 -9.08 9.28 -5.68
N PHE A 13 -8.61 8.19 -5.09
CA PHE A 13 -9.44 7.11 -4.56
C PHE A 13 -8.93 6.71 -3.18
N ILE A 14 -9.86 6.39 -2.28
CA ILE A 14 -9.55 6.02 -0.90
C ILE A 14 -10.26 4.70 -0.58
N GLU A 15 -9.53 3.80 0.08
CA GLU A 15 -10.07 2.54 0.60
C GLU A 15 -9.52 2.31 2.01
N LYS A 16 -10.31 1.66 2.86
CA LYS A 16 -9.89 1.28 4.21
C LYS A 16 -9.73 -0.23 4.32
N ARG A 17 -8.67 -0.68 4.97
CA ARG A 17 -8.36 -2.09 5.18
C ARG A 17 -7.91 -2.33 6.61
N LYS A 18 -8.53 -3.30 7.26
CA LYS A 18 -8.10 -3.71 8.61
C LYS A 18 -6.94 -4.71 8.53
N ILE A 19 -5.94 -4.53 9.39
CA ILE A 19 -4.86 -5.50 9.59
C ILE A 19 -5.33 -6.54 10.60
N SER A 20 -5.74 -7.70 10.12
CA SER A 20 -6.13 -8.83 10.97
C SER A 20 -4.97 -9.79 11.17
N GLU A 21 -5.05 -10.62 12.20
CA GLU A 21 -4.14 -11.74 12.41
C GLU A 21 -4.11 -12.66 11.19
N LYS A 22 -5.28 -12.93 10.61
CA LYS A 22 -5.42 -13.78 9.42
C LYS A 22 -4.66 -13.21 8.21
N ILE A 23 -4.73 -11.91 7.99
CA ILE A 23 -4.03 -11.26 6.86
C ILE A 23 -2.52 -11.36 7.05
N ILE A 24 -2.01 -11.13 8.26
CA ILE A 24 -0.57 -11.25 8.55
C ILE A 24 -0.09 -12.67 8.29
N LYS A 25 -0.80 -13.67 8.78
CA LYS A 25 -0.46 -15.08 8.57
C LYS A 25 -0.54 -15.49 7.09
N SER A 26 -1.57 -15.04 6.38
CA SER A 26 -1.73 -15.30 4.95
C SER A 26 -0.58 -14.69 4.13
N PHE A 27 -0.18 -13.47 4.46
CA PHE A 27 0.94 -12.81 3.81
C PHE A 27 2.28 -13.52 4.12
N ALA A 28 2.52 -13.87 5.38
CA ALA A 28 3.71 -14.63 5.78
C ALA A 28 3.79 -15.98 5.04
N TYR A 29 2.66 -16.65 4.87
CA TYR A 29 2.58 -17.91 4.13
C TYR A 29 2.90 -17.70 2.64
N ALA A 30 2.23 -16.75 2.00
CA ALA A 30 2.39 -16.49 0.56
C ALA A 30 3.78 -15.98 0.19
N SER A 31 4.32 -15.04 0.98
CA SER A 31 5.63 -14.42 0.74
C SER A 31 6.80 -15.23 1.29
N ARG A 32 6.55 -16.15 2.23
CA ARG A 32 7.54 -16.82 3.08
C ARG A 32 8.33 -15.88 3.97
N ASP A 33 7.89 -14.64 4.13
CA ASP A 33 8.47 -13.71 5.11
C ASP A 33 7.92 -14.04 6.49
N ARG A 34 8.68 -14.86 7.19
CA ARG A 34 8.38 -15.35 8.54
C ARG A 34 9.24 -14.70 9.61
N ASN A 35 9.65 -13.48 9.39
CA ASN A 35 10.39 -12.72 10.40
C ASN A 35 9.57 -12.71 11.70
N PRO A 36 10.15 -13.19 12.83
CA PRO A 36 9.42 -13.32 14.10
C PRO A 36 8.87 -12.00 14.64
N ILE A 37 9.34 -10.86 14.16
CA ILE A 37 8.78 -9.56 14.54
C ILE A 37 7.30 -9.42 14.15
N HIS A 38 6.84 -10.20 13.17
CA HIS A 38 5.45 -10.20 12.72
C HIS A 38 4.62 -11.32 13.35
N LEU A 39 5.26 -12.41 13.79
CA LEU A 39 4.56 -13.66 14.13
C LEU A 39 4.72 -14.07 15.61
N ASP A 40 5.75 -13.61 16.29
CA ASP A 40 6.08 -14.01 17.66
C ASP A 40 6.04 -12.80 18.60
N GLU A 41 5.02 -12.74 19.46
CA GLU A 41 4.83 -11.64 20.41
C GLU A 41 5.97 -11.55 21.42
N LYS A 42 6.48 -12.68 21.91
CA LYS A 42 7.60 -12.70 22.87
C LYS A 42 8.86 -12.12 22.26
N PHE A 43 9.15 -12.48 21.02
CA PHE A 43 10.26 -11.92 20.27
C PHE A 43 10.05 -10.41 20.02
N ALA A 44 8.89 -10.03 19.52
CA ALA A 44 8.59 -8.65 19.16
C ALA A 44 8.62 -7.69 20.35
N LYS A 45 8.21 -8.13 21.54
CA LYS A 45 8.27 -7.34 22.78
C LYS A 45 9.69 -6.90 23.15
N LYS A 46 10.71 -7.64 22.74
CA LYS A 46 12.12 -7.33 23.00
C LYS A 46 12.69 -6.33 21.99
N THR A 47 11.95 -6.00 20.94
CA THR A 47 12.37 -5.04 19.91
C THR A 47 11.96 -3.62 20.30
N ILE A 48 12.46 -2.65 19.52
CA ILE A 48 12.07 -1.23 19.67
C ILE A 48 10.56 -1.02 19.51
N PHE A 49 9.87 -1.94 18.83
CA PHE A 49 8.42 -1.84 18.57
C PHE A 49 7.57 -2.29 19.76
N LYS A 50 8.15 -3.00 20.73
CA LYS A 50 7.47 -3.47 21.96
C LYS A 50 6.23 -4.32 21.72
N GLY A 51 6.15 -4.98 20.57
CA GLY A 51 5.05 -5.85 20.17
C GLY A 51 5.11 -6.12 18.68
N ARG A 52 4.24 -7.04 18.22
CA ARG A 52 4.19 -7.43 16.83
C ARG A 52 3.73 -6.27 15.93
N ILE A 53 4.32 -6.20 14.76
CA ILE A 53 3.95 -5.27 13.70
C ILE A 53 3.59 -6.03 12.43
N ALA A 54 2.78 -5.42 11.58
CA ALA A 54 2.51 -5.94 10.24
C ALA A 54 3.75 -5.79 9.34
N HIS A 55 3.90 -6.69 8.37
CA HIS A 55 4.91 -6.51 7.33
C HIS A 55 4.65 -5.19 6.59
N GLY A 56 5.67 -4.37 6.43
CA GLY A 56 5.52 -3.12 5.67
C GLY A 56 5.06 -3.39 4.23
N ILE A 57 5.59 -4.44 3.60
CA ILE A 57 5.20 -4.82 2.23
C ILE A 57 3.76 -5.34 2.17
N LEU A 58 3.24 -5.96 3.23
CA LEU A 58 1.81 -6.29 3.30
C LEU A 58 0.96 -5.01 3.21
N VAL A 59 1.30 -3.99 3.97
CA VAL A 59 0.60 -2.70 3.92
C VAL A 59 0.72 -2.09 2.52
N ALA A 60 1.90 -2.13 1.93
CA ALA A 60 2.13 -1.67 0.56
C ALA A 60 1.29 -2.44 -0.47
N SER A 61 1.02 -3.73 -0.23
CA SER A 61 0.19 -4.54 -1.13
C SER A 61 -1.24 -4.02 -1.26
N PHE A 62 -1.74 -3.28 -0.28
CA PHE A 62 -3.04 -2.63 -0.36
C PHE A 62 -3.07 -1.52 -1.41
N ILE A 63 -1.94 -0.84 -1.62
CA ILE A 63 -1.78 0.13 -2.71
C ILE A 63 -1.93 -0.59 -4.06
N SER A 64 -1.23 -1.71 -4.22
CA SER A 64 -1.32 -2.53 -5.44
C SER A 64 -2.76 -2.99 -5.71
N SER A 65 -3.44 -3.45 -4.66
CA SER A 65 -4.85 -3.86 -4.75
C SER A 65 -5.75 -2.72 -5.23
N LEU A 66 -5.59 -1.53 -4.65
CA LEU A 66 -6.40 -0.37 -5.03
C LEU A 66 -6.12 0.03 -6.49
N ILE A 67 -4.86 0.08 -6.89
CA ILE A 67 -4.46 0.44 -8.25
C ILE A 67 -5.00 -0.57 -9.27
N GLY A 68 -4.84 -1.85 -9.00
CA GLY A 68 -5.24 -2.89 -9.95
C GLY A 68 -6.74 -3.14 -10.03
N ASN A 69 -7.47 -2.91 -8.94
CA ASN A 69 -8.89 -3.24 -8.89
C ASN A 69 -9.83 -2.03 -9.04
N LYS A 70 -9.35 -0.83 -8.66
CA LYS A 70 -10.23 0.34 -8.53
C LYS A 70 -9.76 1.56 -9.31
N PHE A 71 -8.50 1.98 -9.13
CA PHE A 71 -8.04 3.27 -9.62
C PHE A 71 -6.55 3.27 -10.01
N PRO A 72 -6.22 3.23 -11.29
CA PRO A 72 -7.07 3.25 -12.50
C PRO A 72 -7.94 2.01 -12.71
N GLY A 73 -7.60 0.86 -12.13
CA GLY A 73 -8.42 -0.34 -12.17
C GLY A 73 -7.89 -1.43 -13.10
N PRO A 74 -8.75 -2.41 -13.45
CA PRO A 74 -8.34 -3.58 -14.21
C PRO A 74 -7.62 -3.24 -15.52
N GLY A 75 -6.52 -3.93 -15.78
CA GLY A 75 -5.67 -3.69 -16.95
C GLY A 75 -4.51 -2.73 -16.70
N THR A 76 -4.47 -2.05 -15.57
CA THR A 76 -3.34 -1.18 -15.21
C THR A 76 -2.05 -1.99 -15.09
N ILE A 77 -0.99 -1.49 -15.72
CA ILE A 77 0.35 -2.08 -15.63
C ILE A 77 1.17 -1.27 -14.64
N TYR A 78 1.73 -1.95 -13.64
CA TYR A 78 2.65 -1.34 -12.68
C TYR A 78 4.04 -1.23 -13.31
N VAL A 79 4.58 -0.01 -13.38
CA VAL A 79 5.94 0.22 -13.91
C VAL A 79 6.95 0.31 -12.79
N SER A 80 6.67 1.13 -11.76
CA SER A 80 7.58 1.31 -10.64
C SER A 80 6.84 1.77 -9.39
N GLN A 81 7.49 1.58 -8.24
CA GLN A 81 7.03 2.05 -6.94
C GLN A 81 8.23 2.32 -6.06
N ASN A 82 8.31 3.51 -5.48
CA ASN A 82 9.16 3.71 -4.32
C ASN A 82 8.32 3.70 -3.05
N LEU A 83 8.93 3.39 -1.92
CA LEU A 83 8.25 3.30 -0.63
C LEU A 83 9.17 3.81 0.48
N ILE A 84 8.58 4.59 1.39
CA ILE A 84 9.20 4.99 2.65
C ILE A 84 8.29 4.53 3.77
N PHE A 85 8.80 3.67 4.65
CA PHE A 85 8.08 3.16 5.82
C PHE A 85 8.35 4.10 6.99
N LYS A 86 7.35 4.85 7.43
CA LYS A 86 7.50 5.90 8.44
C LYS A 86 7.12 5.46 9.84
N LYS A 87 6.12 4.60 9.97
CA LYS A 87 5.60 4.14 11.27
C LYS A 87 5.16 2.69 11.19
N PRO A 88 5.29 1.93 12.28
CA PRO A 88 4.78 0.57 12.34
C PRO A 88 3.26 0.55 12.27
N VAL A 89 2.74 -0.52 11.68
CA VAL A 89 1.30 -0.81 11.65
C VAL A 89 1.07 -2.04 12.52
N ARG A 90 0.09 -1.97 13.40
CA ARG A 90 -0.22 -3.00 14.40
C ARG A 90 -1.40 -3.85 13.97
N ILE A 91 -1.51 -5.02 14.59
CA ILE A 91 -2.71 -5.86 14.46
C ILE A 91 -3.93 -5.05 14.93
N ASN A 92 -5.02 -5.16 14.18
CA ASN A 92 -6.29 -4.44 14.35
C ASN A 92 -6.25 -2.96 13.94
N ASP A 93 -5.14 -2.43 13.50
CA ASP A 93 -5.12 -1.10 12.89
C ASP A 93 -5.97 -1.10 11.61
N ILE A 94 -6.62 0.04 11.38
CA ILE A 94 -7.34 0.29 10.13
C ILE A 94 -6.48 1.21 9.29
N VAL A 95 -6.04 0.68 8.15
CA VAL A 95 -5.20 1.41 7.20
C VAL A 95 -6.10 2.10 6.18
N THR A 96 -5.97 3.41 6.08
CA THR A 96 -6.56 4.20 5.00
C THR A 96 -5.56 4.28 3.86
N VAL A 97 -5.92 3.69 2.73
CA VAL A 97 -5.09 3.68 1.52
C VAL A 97 -5.60 4.76 0.58
N LYS A 98 -4.73 5.68 0.18
CA LYS A 98 -5.08 6.75 -0.74
C LYS A 98 -4.15 6.75 -1.94
N VAL A 99 -4.73 6.82 -3.12
CA VAL A 99 -4.01 6.96 -4.39
C VAL A 99 -4.55 8.19 -5.10
N SER A 100 -3.67 9.08 -5.56
CA SER A 100 -4.06 10.27 -6.31
C SER A 100 -3.13 10.51 -7.49
N VAL A 101 -3.68 11.05 -8.57
CA VAL A 101 -2.92 11.37 -9.78
C VAL A 101 -2.05 12.59 -9.50
N LYS A 102 -0.75 12.42 -9.55
CA LYS A 102 0.23 13.49 -9.39
C LYS A 102 0.59 14.14 -10.72
N LYS A 103 0.84 13.32 -11.74
CA LYS A 103 1.35 13.77 -13.04
C LYS A 103 0.96 12.80 -14.13
N LYS A 104 0.71 13.33 -15.32
CA LYS A 104 0.48 12.54 -16.55
C LYS A 104 1.64 12.78 -17.50
N ILE A 105 2.21 11.70 -18.02
CA ILE A 105 3.32 11.75 -18.99
C ILE A 105 2.76 11.33 -20.34
N LYS A 106 2.23 12.31 -21.10
CA LYS A 106 1.51 12.07 -22.36
C LYS A 106 2.32 11.28 -23.38
N ARG A 107 3.61 11.59 -23.52
CA ARG A 107 4.49 10.92 -24.48
C ARG A 107 4.51 9.40 -24.32
N LYS A 108 4.44 8.92 -23.07
CA LYS A 108 4.49 7.50 -22.74
C LYS A 108 3.13 6.88 -22.44
N GLY A 109 2.09 7.68 -22.24
CA GLY A 109 0.81 7.21 -21.70
C GLY A 109 0.89 6.77 -20.25
N TRP A 110 1.87 7.29 -19.47
CA TRP A 110 2.11 6.92 -18.09
C TRP A 110 1.51 7.93 -17.12
N CYS A 111 1.19 7.45 -15.92
CA CYS A 111 0.75 8.31 -14.83
C CYS A 111 1.65 8.07 -13.60
N GLU A 112 2.04 9.16 -12.96
CA GLU A 112 2.61 9.11 -11.60
C GLU A 112 1.47 9.27 -10.60
N LEU A 113 1.41 8.35 -9.64
CA LEU A 113 0.39 8.32 -8.60
C LEU A 113 1.06 8.54 -7.24
N LEU A 114 0.57 9.48 -6.46
CA LEU A 114 0.89 9.58 -5.04
C LEU A 114 0.18 8.45 -4.33
N THR A 115 0.93 7.65 -3.58
CA THR A 115 0.41 6.51 -2.83
C THR A 115 0.71 6.71 -1.36
N THR A 116 -0.31 6.64 -0.52
CA THR A 116 -0.20 6.95 0.90
C THR A 116 -1.04 5.96 1.69
N CYS A 117 -0.47 5.45 2.77
CA CYS A 117 -1.20 4.68 3.77
C CYS A 117 -1.17 5.43 5.10
N LEU A 118 -2.32 5.55 5.75
CA LEU A 118 -2.47 6.25 7.02
C LEU A 118 -3.14 5.33 8.05
N VAL A 119 -2.74 5.53 9.30
CA VAL A 119 -3.44 4.95 10.47
C VAL A 119 -3.71 6.10 11.43
N LYS A 120 -4.97 6.26 11.85
CA LYS A 120 -5.40 7.38 12.73
C LYS A 120 -4.92 8.74 12.21
N ASN A 121 -5.09 8.96 10.91
CA ASN A 121 -4.70 10.18 10.19
C ASN A 121 -3.19 10.48 10.18
N LYS A 122 -2.34 9.51 10.53
CA LYS A 122 -0.88 9.65 10.45
C LYS A 122 -0.33 8.79 9.34
N ILE A 123 0.54 9.35 8.52
CA ILE A 123 1.20 8.61 7.42
C ILE A 123 2.10 7.54 8.01
N VAL A 124 1.83 6.28 7.66
CA VAL A 124 2.66 5.13 8.03
C VAL A 124 3.56 4.68 6.89
N LEU A 125 3.15 4.95 5.65
CA LEU A 125 3.83 4.54 4.43
C LEU A 125 3.46 5.50 3.31
N GLU A 126 4.43 5.92 2.51
CA GLU A 126 4.16 6.73 1.31
C GLU A 126 5.19 6.47 0.22
N GLY A 127 4.83 6.83 -0.98
CA GLY A 127 5.70 6.75 -2.15
C GLY A 127 4.97 7.14 -3.42
N ILE A 128 5.66 6.97 -4.55
CA ILE A 128 5.14 7.28 -5.88
C ILE A 128 5.12 6.00 -6.70
N ALA A 129 3.97 5.70 -7.27
CA ALA A 129 3.80 4.66 -8.28
C ALA A 129 3.84 5.27 -9.66
N VAL A 130 4.45 4.58 -10.60
CA VAL A 130 4.32 4.87 -12.02
C VAL A 130 3.54 3.72 -12.65
N VAL A 131 2.48 4.04 -13.36
CA VAL A 131 1.60 3.04 -13.97
C VAL A 131 1.26 3.40 -15.41
N VAL A 132 0.89 2.38 -16.18
CA VAL A 132 0.22 2.55 -17.47
C VAL A 132 -1.26 2.24 -17.26
N PRO A 133 -2.14 3.24 -17.33
CA PRO A 133 -3.60 2.99 -17.26
C PRO A 133 -4.08 2.10 -18.39
N PRO A 134 -5.21 1.40 -18.21
CA PRO A 134 -5.80 0.58 -19.27
C PRO A 134 -6.31 1.40 -20.44
#